data_96afa4117df035a513c4bdeb8e7e6885
#
_entry.id   96afa4117df035a513c4bdeb8e7e6885
#
_cell.length_a   1.000
_cell.length_b   1.000
_cell.length_c   1.000
_cell.angle_alpha   90.00
_cell.angle_beta   90.00
_cell.angle_gamma   90.00
#
_symmetry.space_group_name_H-M   'P 1'
#
loop_
_entity.id
_entity.type
_entity.pdbx_description
1 polymer ?
#
loop_
_entity_poly.entity_id
_entity_poly.type
_entity_poly.pdbx_seq_one_letter_code
_entity_poly.pdbx_strand_id
1 'polypeptide(L)'
;MRIVGPAKRLTVYLGESDVWRGQPLHTALLETLRREGFAGATVLRATSGFGAHSRIHTTSILRLSEDLPLVLELVDTAEQVERALTFVGPMVREGLITLEDVHVVKYSHRYLAPLPADRPVRDFMTAPAVAVRESDSIATAWDLMLERGLKALPVVDAAGRPVGLVSDNDLMERTGLVQRLGIAELLDAATLAAWRAAIAAQGTTLGEVMSRPAVTLRTDSPLGQAAEMMAKQDVKRLPVVNGDGLLAGMLSRVDVLGAVTPAAKAQRARPPQGAQRTVGDVMAARVPAVAADADLPEVVERMVGSGFKRVIVLDAAGRPLGLITDGDLVARVRPETRPGLLNALARRGRAPEDGALARDLMSPGVLTVPAGLPVGEAIQHALANRRKRLVVVDGEGRVIGIVDRQDLLRAVAT
;
A
#
# COMPACT_ATOMS: atom_id res chain seq x y z
N MET A 1 19.57 7.43 2.42
CA MET A 1 20.71 8.31 2.73
C MET A 1 20.14 9.67 3.12
N ARG A 2 20.60 10.29 4.18
CA ARG A 2 20.14 11.61 4.62
C ARG A 2 21.30 12.56 4.39
N ILE A 3 21.24 13.34 3.32
CA ILE A 3 22.25 14.36 3.04
C ILE A 3 21.79 15.62 3.80
N VAL A 4 22.51 16.00 4.85
CA VAL A 4 22.32 17.24 5.59
C VAL A 4 23.70 17.72 6.01
N GLY A 5 24.02 18.96 5.74
CA GLY A 5 25.34 19.53 5.98
C GLY A 5 26.17 19.72 4.71
N PRO A 6 27.50 19.68 4.80
CA PRO A 6 28.40 19.84 3.65
C PRO A 6 28.16 18.77 2.59
N ALA A 7 28.00 19.19 1.34
CA ALA A 7 27.78 18.34 0.17
C ALA A 7 28.44 19.00 -1.07
N LYS A 8 28.46 18.27 -2.21
CA LYS A 8 28.91 18.82 -3.47
C LYS A 8 27.80 18.80 -4.50
N ARG A 9 27.75 19.82 -5.35
CA ARG A 9 26.94 19.87 -6.55
C ARG A 9 27.82 19.59 -7.76
N LEU A 10 27.49 18.53 -8.50
CA LEU A 10 28.01 18.23 -9.82
C LEU A 10 27.06 18.83 -10.84
N THR A 11 27.55 19.69 -11.71
CA THR A 11 26.78 20.25 -12.81
C THR A 11 27.45 19.88 -14.12
N VAL A 12 26.66 19.37 -15.07
CA VAL A 12 27.13 18.99 -16.42
C VAL A 12 26.34 19.78 -17.45
N TYR A 13 27.05 20.54 -18.28
CA TYR A 13 26.49 21.32 -19.37
C TYR A 13 26.65 20.54 -20.66
N LEU A 14 25.57 20.33 -21.40
CA LEU A 14 25.45 19.47 -22.59
C LEU A 14 24.68 20.19 -23.69
N GLY A 15 24.86 19.75 -24.95
CA GLY A 15 23.93 20.01 -26.02
C GLY A 15 22.74 19.04 -26.03
N GLU A 16 21.59 19.49 -26.48
CA GLU A 16 20.41 18.61 -26.62
C GLU A 16 20.64 17.50 -27.65
N SER A 17 21.45 17.79 -28.69
CA SER A 17 21.83 16.86 -29.77
C SER A 17 22.94 15.87 -29.35
N ASP A 18 23.56 16.02 -28.19
CA ASP A 18 24.62 15.12 -27.76
C ASP A 18 24.12 13.69 -27.60
N VAL A 19 24.91 12.72 -28.11
CA VAL A 19 24.51 11.30 -28.16
C VAL A 19 25.57 10.42 -27.47
N TRP A 20 25.09 9.43 -26.72
CA TRP A 20 25.92 8.38 -26.17
C TRP A 20 25.36 7.00 -26.59
N ARG A 21 26.16 6.24 -27.36
CA ARG A 21 25.80 4.89 -27.84
C ARG A 21 24.41 4.81 -28.49
N GLY A 22 24.05 5.84 -29.30
CA GLY A 22 22.81 5.87 -30.07
C GLY A 22 21.56 6.38 -29.29
N GLN A 23 21.73 6.88 -28.08
CA GLN A 23 20.64 7.54 -27.33
C GLN A 23 21.06 8.94 -26.87
N PRO A 24 20.14 9.87 -26.57
CA PRO A 24 20.45 11.19 -26.05
C PRO A 24 21.34 11.11 -24.80
N LEU A 25 22.44 11.87 -24.77
CA LEU A 25 23.43 11.80 -23.69
C LEU A 25 22.83 12.10 -22.31
N HIS A 26 21.94 13.09 -22.22
CA HIS A 26 21.26 13.42 -20.96
C HIS A 26 20.43 12.26 -20.40
N THR A 27 19.75 11.51 -21.29
CA THR A 27 18.99 10.32 -20.91
C THR A 27 19.92 9.21 -20.43
N ALA A 28 21.00 8.94 -21.18
CA ALA A 28 22.01 7.95 -20.80
C ALA A 28 22.65 8.24 -19.44
N LEU A 29 22.94 9.51 -19.16
CA LEU A 29 23.48 9.95 -17.86
C LEU A 29 22.47 9.73 -16.73
N LEU A 30 21.20 10.13 -16.90
CA LEU A 30 20.16 9.92 -15.89
C LEU A 30 19.95 8.43 -15.59
N GLU A 31 19.88 7.60 -16.64
CA GLU A 31 19.73 6.14 -16.46
C GLU A 31 20.93 5.52 -15.75
N THR A 32 22.15 5.96 -16.11
CA THR A 32 23.37 5.48 -15.46
C THR A 32 23.40 5.88 -13.99
N LEU A 33 23.20 7.16 -13.68
CA LEU A 33 23.16 7.64 -12.29
C LEU A 33 22.07 6.94 -11.46
N ARG A 34 20.89 6.71 -12.06
CA ARG A 34 19.80 5.97 -11.40
C ARG A 34 20.18 4.52 -11.14
N ARG A 35 20.73 3.81 -12.14
CA ARG A 35 21.17 2.41 -12.02
C ARG A 35 22.25 2.24 -10.96
N GLU A 36 23.16 3.19 -10.88
CA GLU A 36 24.26 3.20 -9.90
C GLU A 36 23.81 3.64 -8.49
N GLY A 37 22.51 3.98 -8.31
CA GLY A 37 21.93 4.23 -7.00
C GLY A 37 22.22 5.60 -6.40
N PHE A 38 22.41 6.62 -7.22
CA PHE A 38 22.52 8.01 -6.76
C PHE A 38 21.17 8.55 -6.30
N ALA A 39 21.21 9.50 -5.35
CA ALA A 39 20.02 10.00 -4.66
C ALA A 39 19.03 10.74 -5.58
N GLY A 40 19.52 11.36 -6.64
CA GLY A 40 18.71 12.04 -7.65
C GLY A 40 19.56 12.92 -8.55
N ALA A 41 19.11 13.10 -9.78
CA ALA A 41 19.68 14.07 -10.71
C ALA A 41 18.54 14.78 -11.45
N THR A 42 18.75 16.04 -11.80
CA THR A 42 17.79 16.86 -12.52
C THR A 42 18.38 17.32 -13.82
N VAL A 43 17.61 17.26 -14.91
CA VAL A 43 17.99 17.89 -16.18
C VAL A 43 17.11 19.10 -16.42
N LEU A 44 17.75 20.23 -16.62
CA LEU A 44 17.12 21.50 -16.96
C LEU A 44 17.41 21.84 -18.42
N ARG A 45 16.42 22.32 -19.15
CA ARG A 45 16.56 22.80 -20.52
C ARG A 45 16.65 24.31 -20.50
N ALA A 46 17.75 24.85 -20.97
CA ALA A 46 17.90 26.31 -21.05
C ALA A 46 17.06 26.87 -22.23
N THR A 47 16.57 28.08 -22.06
CA THR A 47 15.83 28.79 -23.11
C THR A 47 16.74 29.43 -24.17
N SER A 48 18.01 29.67 -23.80
CA SER A 48 19.06 30.19 -24.68
C SER A 48 20.43 30.00 -24.05
N GLY A 49 21.47 29.96 -24.86
CA GLY A 49 22.86 29.91 -24.42
C GLY A 49 23.81 29.89 -25.59
N PHE A 50 25.11 30.01 -25.33
CA PHE A 50 26.16 29.79 -26.32
C PHE A 50 27.33 29.03 -25.68
N GLY A 51 27.94 28.14 -26.41
CA GLY A 51 29.07 27.33 -25.98
C GLY A 51 30.36 27.68 -26.76
N ALA A 52 31.33 26.75 -26.77
CA ALA A 52 32.67 26.90 -27.34
C ALA A 52 32.69 27.37 -28.83
N HIS A 53 31.62 27.13 -29.57
CA HIS A 53 31.49 27.52 -30.97
C HIS A 53 30.81 28.88 -31.17
N SER A 54 30.56 29.67 -30.09
CA SER A 54 30.02 31.03 -30.12
C SER A 54 28.71 31.21 -30.88
N ARG A 55 27.94 30.14 -31.11
CA ARG A 55 26.58 30.22 -31.68
C ARG A 55 25.57 30.38 -30.57
N ILE A 56 24.73 31.41 -30.69
CA ILE A 56 23.63 31.63 -29.74
C ILE A 56 22.45 30.74 -30.15
N HIS A 57 22.08 29.82 -29.23
CA HIS A 57 20.90 28.97 -29.34
C HIS A 57 19.78 29.60 -28.53
N THR A 58 18.62 29.85 -29.13
CA THR A 58 17.48 30.50 -28.47
C THR A 58 16.14 30.04 -29.03
N THR A 59 15.12 29.97 -28.21
CA THR A 59 13.74 29.65 -28.60
C THR A 59 12.99 30.83 -29.23
N SER A 60 13.59 32.05 -29.24
CA SER A 60 12.90 33.31 -29.55
C SER A 60 12.90 33.70 -31.04
N ILE A 61 13.56 32.96 -31.93
CA ILE A 61 13.56 33.20 -33.35
C ILE A 61 12.92 32.01 -34.08
N LEU A 62 12.01 32.27 -35.01
CA LEU A 62 11.19 31.35 -35.83
C LEU A 62 11.93 30.29 -36.67
N ARG A 63 13.17 29.95 -36.35
CA ARG A 63 13.88 28.76 -36.82
C ARG A 63 14.16 27.92 -35.57
N LEU A 64 13.49 26.77 -35.49
CA LEU A 64 13.78 25.70 -34.55
C LEU A 64 15.29 25.52 -34.42
N SER A 65 15.87 26.06 -33.34
CA SER A 65 17.22 25.71 -32.96
C SER A 65 17.12 24.31 -32.33
N GLU A 66 17.54 23.31 -33.07
CA GLU A 66 17.45 21.90 -32.70
C GLU A 66 18.44 21.50 -31.58
N ASP A 67 19.23 22.45 -31.04
CA ASP A 67 20.28 22.17 -30.06
C ASP A 67 20.29 23.22 -28.97
N LEU A 68 19.40 23.05 -27.98
CA LEU A 68 19.36 23.89 -26.79
C LEU A 68 20.29 23.34 -25.71
N PRO A 69 20.93 24.23 -24.91
CA PRO A 69 21.76 23.79 -23.81
C PRO A 69 20.94 23.04 -22.76
N LEU A 70 21.44 21.89 -22.33
CA LEU A 70 20.92 21.12 -21.21
C LEU A 70 21.91 21.19 -20.04
N VAL A 71 21.38 21.27 -18.84
CA VAL A 71 22.12 21.28 -17.59
C VAL A 71 21.67 20.11 -16.72
N LEU A 72 22.56 19.18 -16.48
CA LEU A 72 22.30 18.10 -15.52
C LEU A 72 22.94 18.46 -14.20
N GLU A 73 22.16 18.42 -13.12
CA GLU A 73 22.60 18.68 -11.76
C GLU A 73 22.42 17.44 -10.88
N LEU A 74 23.45 17.14 -10.07
CA LEU A 74 23.44 16.11 -9.02
C LEU A 74 24.00 16.75 -7.73
N VAL A 75 23.28 16.65 -6.63
CA VAL A 75 23.75 17.04 -5.30
C VAL A 75 23.84 15.81 -4.42
N ASP A 76 25.03 15.54 -3.89
CA ASP A 76 25.30 14.40 -3.00
C ASP A 76 26.50 14.68 -2.09
N THR A 77 26.87 13.72 -1.22
CA THR A 77 28.10 13.80 -0.45
C THR A 77 29.34 13.86 -1.37
N ALA A 78 30.42 14.43 -0.88
CA ALA A 78 31.68 14.53 -1.67
C ALA A 78 32.09 13.15 -2.24
N GLU A 79 32.06 12.09 -1.42
CA GLU A 79 32.37 10.71 -1.82
C GLU A 79 31.47 10.21 -2.97
N GLN A 80 30.17 10.46 -2.90
CA GLN A 80 29.23 10.03 -3.93
C GLN A 80 29.41 10.84 -5.21
N VAL A 81 29.69 12.13 -5.12
CA VAL A 81 29.96 12.96 -6.30
C VAL A 81 31.25 12.53 -6.99
N GLU A 82 32.31 12.20 -6.25
CA GLU A 82 33.54 11.62 -6.82
C GLU A 82 33.25 10.29 -7.52
N ARG A 83 32.44 9.45 -6.91
CA ARG A 83 31.99 8.21 -7.54
C ARG A 83 31.14 8.49 -8.81
N ALA A 84 30.25 9.50 -8.80
CA ALA A 84 29.47 9.86 -9.98
C ALA A 84 30.38 10.27 -11.14
N LEU A 85 31.46 11.00 -10.87
CA LEU A 85 32.42 11.41 -11.90
C LEU A 85 33.08 10.24 -12.63
N THR A 86 33.26 9.08 -11.97
CA THR A 86 33.82 7.88 -12.62
C THR A 86 32.90 7.34 -13.72
N PHE A 87 31.60 7.59 -13.65
CA PHE A 87 30.61 7.21 -14.67
C PHE A 87 30.34 8.34 -15.65
N VAL A 88 30.18 9.57 -15.15
CA VAL A 88 29.80 10.74 -15.95
C VAL A 88 30.96 11.19 -16.85
N GLY A 89 32.17 11.28 -16.31
CA GLY A 89 33.35 11.78 -17.03
C GLY A 89 33.61 11.08 -18.38
N PRO A 90 33.63 9.74 -18.44
CA PRO A 90 33.83 9.01 -19.69
C PRO A 90 32.70 9.19 -20.73
N MET A 91 31.48 9.57 -20.28
CA MET A 91 30.34 9.75 -21.16
C MET A 91 30.29 11.14 -21.79
N VAL A 92 30.78 12.16 -21.09
CA VAL A 92 30.80 13.54 -21.54
C VAL A 92 32.11 13.80 -22.30
N ARG A 93 32.07 13.69 -23.62
CA ARG A 93 33.26 13.94 -24.48
C ARG A 93 33.44 15.41 -24.79
N GLU A 94 32.35 16.11 -25.00
CA GLU A 94 32.25 17.55 -25.21
C GLU A 94 31.26 18.11 -24.22
N GLY A 95 31.55 19.25 -23.62
CA GLY A 95 30.75 19.86 -22.57
C GLY A 95 31.58 20.37 -21.41
N LEU A 96 30.91 20.88 -20.38
CA LEU A 96 31.55 21.41 -19.19
C LEU A 96 31.02 20.63 -17.96
N ILE A 97 31.94 20.18 -17.12
CA ILE A 97 31.61 19.60 -15.83
C ILE A 97 32.18 20.51 -14.74
N THR A 98 31.32 20.95 -13.82
CA THR A 98 31.72 21.77 -12.67
C THR A 98 31.36 21.10 -11.35
N LEU A 99 32.15 21.39 -10.31
CA LEU A 99 31.91 20.99 -8.93
C LEU A 99 31.83 22.22 -8.06
N GLU A 100 30.82 22.26 -7.20
CA GLU A 100 30.63 23.34 -6.23
C GLU A 100 30.38 22.73 -4.84
N ASP A 101 30.93 23.37 -3.81
CA ASP A 101 30.60 23.05 -2.44
C ASP A 101 29.25 23.69 -2.09
N VAL A 102 28.33 22.90 -1.57
CA VAL A 102 26.99 23.33 -1.18
C VAL A 102 26.67 22.87 0.24
N HIS A 103 25.77 23.57 0.90
CA HIS A 103 25.26 23.17 2.19
C HIS A 103 23.81 22.72 2.07
N VAL A 104 23.56 21.42 2.25
CA VAL A 104 22.20 20.86 2.21
C VAL A 104 21.52 21.09 3.54
N VAL A 105 20.55 22.00 3.56
CA VAL A 105 19.79 22.35 4.76
C VAL A 105 18.81 21.24 5.13
N LYS A 106 18.16 20.65 4.11
CA LYS A 106 17.20 19.54 4.30
C LYS A 106 17.13 18.71 3.04
N TYR A 107 17.33 17.41 3.19
CA TYR A 107 17.04 16.41 2.17
C TYR A 107 16.03 15.43 2.75
N SER A 108 14.84 15.38 2.20
CA SER A 108 13.80 14.46 2.63
C SER A 108 13.48 13.49 1.50
N HIS A 109 14.28 12.46 1.37
CA HIS A 109 13.93 11.30 0.57
C HIS A 109 13.62 10.14 1.51
N ARG A 110 12.42 9.60 1.42
CA ARG A 110 11.98 8.50 2.26
C ARG A 110 12.20 7.20 1.49
N TYR A 111 13.36 6.57 1.67
CA TYR A 111 13.56 5.21 1.23
C TYR A 111 12.83 4.25 2.16
N LEU A 112 12.21 3.18 1.59
CA LEU A 112 11.96 1.99 2.38
C LEU A 112 13.30 1.43 2.84
N ALA A 113 13.37 1.08 4.11
CA ALA A 113 14.37 0.11 4.52
C ALA A 113 14.06 -1.21 3.79
N PRO A 114 15.07 -1.93 3.30
CA PRO A 114 14.83 -3.29 2.83
C PRO A 114 14.17 -4.08 3.97
N LEU A 115 13.29 -5.03 3.62
CA LEU A 115 12.71 -5.93 4.61
C LEU A 115 13.88 -6.53 5.41
N PRO A 116 13.89 -6.41 6.76
CA PRO A 116 14.92 -7.03 7.58
C PRO A 116 14.69 -8.55 7.61
N ALA A 117 14.91 -9.19 6.45
CA ALA A 117 14.47 -10.55 6.15
C ALA A 117 15.04 -11.59 7.12
N ASP A 118 16.28 -11.38 7.59
CA ASP A 118 16.98 -12.31 8.49
C ASP A 118 16.61 -12.12 9.97
N ARG A 119 15.91 -11.05 10.33
CA ARG A 119 15.50 -10.83 11.72
C ARG A 119 14.38 -11.77 12.13
N PRO A 120 14.39 -12.27 13.38
CA PRO A 120 13.39 -13.21 13.85
C PRO A 120 12.02 -12.55 14.02
N VAL A 121 10.94 -13.31 13.73
CA VAL A 121 9.56 -12.80 13.80
C VAL A 121 9.14 -12.33 15.18
N ARG A 122 9.76 -12.84 16.26
CA ARG A 122 9.50 -12.39 17.62
C ARG A 122 9.74 -10.90 17.85
N ASP A 123 10.59 -10.27 17.04
CA ASP A 123 10.89 -8.85 17.13
C ASP A 123 9.78 -7.95 16.57
N PHE A 124 8.84 -8.54 15.83
CA PHE A 124 7.80 -7.83 15.09
C PHE A 124 6.37 -8.29 15.44
N MET A 125 6.21 -9.45 16.06
CA MET A 125 4.90 -10.01 16.43
C MET A 125 4.26 -9.26 17.59
N THR A 126 2.93 -9.33 17.67
CA THR A 126 2.19 -8.96 18.86
C THR A 126 2.19 -10.14 19.85
N ALA A 127 2.67 -9.92 21.06
CA ALA A 127 2.71 -10.92 22.13
C ALA A 127 2.29 -10.29 23.48
N PRO A 128 1.56 -11.04 24.35
CA PRO A 128 0.98 -12.34 24.08
C PRO A 128 -0.19 -12.27 23.09
N ALA A 129 -0.43 -13.34 22.33
CA ALA A 129 -1.59 -13.44 21.47
C ALA A 129 -2.85 -13.75 22.28
N VAL A 130 -3.96 -13.08 21.93
CA VAL A 130 -5.29 -13.43 22.43
C VAL A 130 -5.79 -14.62 21.63
N ALA A 131 -6.17 -15.71 22.30
CA ALA A 131 -6.60 -16.96 21.68
C ALA A 131 -7.96 -17.43 22.21
N VAL A 132 -8.59 -18.31 21.47
CA VAL A 132 -9.83 -19.04 21.81
C VAL A 132 -9.61 -20.55 21.65
N ARG A 133 -10.49 -21.37 22.25
CA ARG A 133 -10.43 -22.82 22.15
C ARG A 133 -11.37 -23.35 21.08
N GLU A 134 -11.10 -24.54 20.57
CA GLU A 134 -11.98 -25.21 19.61
C GLU A 134 -13.41 -25.38 20.14
N SER A 135 -13.56 -25.64 21.44
CA SER A 135 -14.85 -25.81 22.13
C SER A 135 -15.62 -24.51 22.38
N ASP A 136 -14.96 -23.36 22.23
CA ASP A 136 -15.61 -22.06 22.50
C ASP A 136 -16.69 -21.78 21.46
N SER A 137 -17.70 -21.02 21.89
CA SER A 137 -18.79 -20.62 21.01
C SER A 137 -18.38 -19.52 20.05
N ILE A 138 -19.08 -19.42 18.95
CA ILE A 138 -18.94 -18.30 17.99
C ILE A 138 -19.15 -16.95 18.69
N ALA A 139 -20.12 -16.88 19.61
CA ALA A 139 -20.41 -15.67 20.38
C ALA A 139 -19.20 -15.22 21.21
N THR A 140 -18.49 -16.16 21.83
CA THR A 140 -17.28 -15.88 22.61
C THR A 140 -16.19 -15.23 21.73
N ALA A 141 -15.93 -15.80 20.54
CA ALA A 141 -14.94 -15.23 19.62
C ALA A 141 -15.38 -13.86 19.09
N TRP A 142 -16.66 -13.70 18.80
CA TRP A 142 -17.23 -12.45 18.34
C TRP A 142 -17.07 -11.32 19.37
N ASP A 143 -17.45 -11.58 20.62
CA ASP A 143 -17.35 -10.62 21.71
C ASP A 143 -15.87 -10.22 21.93
N LEU A 144 -14.98 -11.20 21.98
CA LEU A 144 -13.55 -10.96 22.15
C LEU A 144 -12.93 -10.15 21.01
N MET A 145 -13.37 -10.40 19.77
CA MET A 145 -12.96 -9.61 18.61
C MET A 145 -13.45 -8.17 18.69
N LEU A 146 -14.70 -7.93 19.13
CA LEU A 146 -15.27 -6.59 19.32
C LEU A 146 -14.55 -5.83 20.42
N GLU A 147 -14.45 -6.43 21.61
CA GLU A 147 -13.83 -5.79 22.79
C GLU A 147 -12.37 -5.40 22.56
N ARG A 148 -11.62 -6.24 21.85
CA ARG A 148 -10.19 -6.04 21.60
C ARG A 148 -9.86 -5.41 20.25
N GLY A 149 -10.86 -5.10 19.43
CA GLY A 149 -10.66 -4.56 18.06
C GLY A 149 -9.92 -5.54 17.13
N LEU A 150 -10.02 -6.85 17.38
CA LEU A 150 -9.30 -7.88 16.64
C LEU A 150 -10.12 -8.32 15.43
N LYS A 151 -9.44 -8.72 14.36
CA LYS A 151 -10.05 -9.20 13.10
C LYS A 151 -9.83 -10.70 12.86
N ALA A 152 -9.10 -11.37 13.73
CA ALA A 152 -8.93 -12.81 13.76
C ALA A 152 -8.32 -13.23 15.09
N LEU A 153 -8.61 -14.46 15.50
CA LEU A 153 -8.11 -15.10 16.71
C LEU A 153 -7.51 -16.46 16.36
N PRO A 154 -6.33 -16.81 16.87
CA PRO A 154 -5.84 -18.17 16.82
C PRO A 154 -6.73 -19.06 17.68
N VAL A 155 -7.06 -20.23 17.15
CA VAL A 155 -7.77 -21.27 17.87
C VAL A 155 -6.76 -22.29 18.37
N VAL A 156 -6.77 -22.60 19.67
CA VAL A 156 -5.81 -23.49 20.29
C VAL A 156 -6.50 -24.74 20.86
N ASP A 157 -5.72 -25.82 20.92
CA ASP A 157 -6.10 -27.05 21.61
C ASP A 157 -6.00 -26.89 23.15
N ALA A 158 -6.28 -27.97 23.89
CA ALA A 158 -6.18 -28.00 25.34
C ALA A 158 -4.75 -27.77 25.88
N ALA A 159 -3.74 -28.05 25.06
CA ALA A 159 -2.33 -27.83 25.38
C ALA A 159 -1.84 -26.41 25.04
N GLY A 160 -2.66 -25.59 24.39
CA GLY A 160 -2.30 -24.23 23.94
C GLY A 160 -1.57 -24.18 22.59
N ARG A 161 -1.65 -25.22 21.79
CA ARG A 161 -1.07 -25.29 20.44
C ARG A 161 -2.07 -24.77 19.41
N PRO A 162 -1.66 -23.91 18.47
CA PRO A 162 -2.56 -23.43 17.42
C PRO A 162 -2.98 -24.56 16.48
N VAL A 163 -4.28 -24.80 16.39
CA VAL A 163 -4.89 -25.80 15.51
C VAL A 163 -5.62 -25.18 14.33
N GLY A 164 -6.02 -23.91 14.46
CA GLY A 164 -6.72 -23.16 13.42
C GLY A 164 -6.65 -21.65 13.65
N LEU A 165 -7.33 -20.95 12.74
CA LEU A 165 -7.54 -19.51 12.84
C LEU A 165 -9.00 -19.23 12.55
N VAL A 166 -9.64 -18.38 13.34
CA VAL A 166 -10.98 -17.85 13.05
C VAL A 166 -10.88 -16.36 12.77
N SER A 167 -11.42 -15.91 11.66
CA SER A 167 -11.48 -14.50 11.28
C SER A 167 -12.92 -14.00 11.21
N ASP A 168 -13.08 -12.67 11.16
CA ASP A 168 -14.37 -12.04 10.93
C ASP A 168 -15.03 -12.51 9.62
N ASN A 169 -14.25 -12.91 8.61
CA ASN A 169 -14.77 -13.51 7.38
C ASN A 169 -15.26 -14.95 7.60
N ASP A 170 -14.52 -15.78 8.34
CA ASP A 170 -14.92 -17.16 8.62
C ASP A 170 -16.27 -17.19 9.37
N LEU A 171 -16.40 -16.29 10.37
CA LEU A 171 -17.65 -16.17 11.11
C LEU A 171 -18.83 -15.78 10.21
N MET A 172 -18.61 -14.91 9.24
CA MET A 172 -19.66 -14.52 8.28
C MET A 172 -20.02 -15.61 7.31
N GLU A 173 -19.02 -16.22 6.67
CA GLU A 173 -19.23 -17.14 5.55
C GLU A 173 -19.79 -18.48 6.01
N ARG A 174 -19.36 -18.94 7.20
CA ARG A 174 -19.68 -20.30 7.69
C ARG A 174 -20.82 -20.36 8.69
N THR A 175 -21.20 -19.23 9.31
CA THR A 175 -22.30 -19.20 10.29
C THR A 175 -23.55 -18.51 9.78
N GLY A 176 -23.53 -18.00 8.56
CA GLY A 176 -24.62 -17.23 8.02
C GLY A 176 -24.81 -15.85 8.66
N LEU A 177 -23.84 -15.41 9.43
CA LEU A 177 -23.79 -14.03 9.91
C LEU A 177 -23.70 -13.09 8.71
N VAL A 178 -24.71 -12.24 8.58
CA VAL A 178 -24.87 -11.37 7.41
C VAL A 178 -23.87 -10.21 7.44
N GLN A 179 -23.11 -10.01 8.56
CA GLN A 179 -22.42 -8.75 8.77
C GLN A 179 -21.07 -8.88 9.47
N ARG A 180 -20.15 -8.00 9.06
CA ARG A 180 -18.81 -7.88 9.62
C ARG A 180 -18.80 -7.18 10.98
N LEU A 181 -17.81 -7.50 11.81
CA LEU A 181 -17.52 -6.81 13.07
C LEU A 181 -17.55 -5.28 12.96
N GLY A 182 -17.05 -4.70 11.87
CA GLY A 182 -17.06 -3.25 11.67
C GLY A 182 -18.44 -2.64 11.44
N ILE A 183 -19.47 -3.45 11.16
CA ILE A 183 -20.86 -3.03 11.07
C ILE A 183 -21.56 -3.19 12.42
N ALA A 184 -21.13 -4.17 13.22
CA ALA A 184 -21.70 -4.38 14.56
C ALA A 184 -21.53 -3.13 15.47
N GLU A 185 -20.43 -2.41 15.31
CA GLU A 185 -20.17 -1.13 16.03
C GLU A 185 -21.17 -0.01 15.63
N LEU A 186 -21.87 -0.16 14.51
CA LEU A 186 -22.83 0.84 13.99
C LEU A 186 -24.30 0.47 14.30
N LEU A 187 -24.53 -0.69 14.94
CA LEU A 187 -25.85 -1.18 15.27
C LEU A 187 -26.27 -0.77 16.69
N ASP A 188 -27.56 -0.61 16.87
CA ASP A 188 -28.14 -0.43 18.20
C ASP A 188 -28.02 -1.69 19.06
N ALA A 189 -28.06 -1.50 20.37
CA ALA A 189 -27.88 -2.57 21.36
C ALA A 189 -28.90 -3.70 21.24
N ALA A 190 -30.14 -3.39 20.82
CA ALA A 190 -31.21 -4.40 20.70
C ALA A 190 -30.95 -5.31 19.49
N THR A 191 -30.57 -4.75 18.35
CA THR A 191 -30.19 -5.50 17.15
C THR A 191 -28.97 -6.37 17.41
N LEU A 192 -27.98 -5.84 18.13
CA LEU A 192 -26.78 -6.59 18.49
C LEU A 192 -27.10 -7.76 19.43
N ALA A 193 -27.96 -7.53 20.45
CA ALA A 193 -28.40 -8.57 21.37
C ALA A 193 -29.21 -9.68 20.67
N ALA A 194 -30.09 -9.33 19.74
CA ALA A 194 -30.84 -10.29 18.94
C ALA A 194 -29.92 -11.17 18.08
N TRP A 195 -28.88 -10.60 17.52
CA TRP A 195 -27.88 -11.35 16.77
C TRP A 195 -27.08 -12.30 17.63
N ARG A 196 -26.62 -11.84 18.80
CA ARG A 196 -25.91 -12.70 19.76
C ARG A 196 -26.76 -13.89 20.17
N ALA A 197 -28.04 -13.68 20.43
CA ALA A 197 -28.98 -14.74 20.74
C ALA A 197 -29.15 -15.74 19.59
N ALA A 198 -29.28 -15.25 18.36
CA ALA A 198 -29.39 -16.08 17.17
C ALA A 198 -28.13 -16.92 16.91
N ILE A 199 -26.95 -16.36 17.14
CA ILE A 199 -25.67 -17.07 17.03
C ILE A 199 -25.56 -18.13 18.13
N ALA A 200 -25.90 -17.79 19.36
CA ALA A 200 -25.84 -18.72 20.50
C ALA A 200 -26.80 -19.91 20.32
N ALA A 201 -27.98 -19.67 19.70
CA ALA A 201 -28.97 -20.71 19.43
C ALA A 201 -28.50 -21.75 18.39
N GLN A 202 -27.49 -21.45 17.58
CA GLN A 202 -26.97 -22.39 16.59
C GLN A 202 -26.13 -23.52 17.20
N GLY A 203 -25.63 -23.35 18.43
CA GLY A 203 -24.80 -24.35 19.13
C GLY A 203 -23.47 -24.68 18.45
N THR A 204 -23.10 -23.96 17.39
CA THR A 204 -21.88 -24.20 16.60
C THR A 204 -20.63 -23.77 17.36
N THR A 205 -19.61 -24.61 17.37
CA THR A 205 -18.32 -24.35 18.00
C THR A 205 -17.31 -23.72 17.02
N LEU A 206 -16.25 -23.12 17.57
CA LEU A 206 -15.18 -22.55 16.73
C LEU A 206 -14.43 -23.61 15.93
N GLY A 207 -14.35 -24.83 16.45
CA GLY A 207 -13.76 -25.96 15.76
C GLY A 207 -14.43 -26.30 14.44
N GLU A 208 -15.73 -26.01 14.29
CA GLU A 208 -16.51 -26.27 13.06
C GLU A 208 -16.35 -25.19 12.01
N VAL A 209 -16.02 -23.96 12.44
CA VAL A 209 -15.99 -22.77 11.56
C VAL A 209 -14.60 -22.20 11.31
N MET A 210 -13.59 -22.62 12.07
CA MET A 210 -12.22 -22.14 11.89
C MET A 210 -11.62 -22.62 10.57
N SER A 211 -10.66 -21.87 10.05
CA SER A 211 -9.77 -22.32 8.98
C SER A 211 -8.68 -23.21 9.57
N ARG A 212 -8.51 -24.42 9.05
CA ARG A 212 -7.50 -25.39 9.49
C ARG A 212 -6.80 -26.06 8.30
N PRO A 213 -5.56 -26.56 8.47
CA PRO A 213 -4.73 -26.44 9.67
C PRO A 213 -4.24 -25.00 9.88
N ALA A 214 -3.83 -24.67 11.10
CA ALA A 214 -3.17 -23.39 11.36
C ALA A 214 -1.84 -23.32 10.62
N VAL A 215 -1.66 -22.32 9.80
CA VAL A 215 -0.35 -22.01 9.20
C VAL A 215 0.45 -21.21 10.24
N THR A 216 1.49 -21.80 10.80
CA THR A 216 2.26 -21.24 11.91
C THR A 216 3.71 -20.92 11.53
N LEU A 217 4.34 -20.05 12.31
CA LEU A 217 5.78 -19.78 12.28
C LEU A 217 6.37 -19.96 13.67
N ARG A 218 7.67 -20.26 13.74
CA ARG A 218 8.39 -20.27 15.00
C ARG A 218 8.83 -18.84 15.37
N THR A 219 9.00 -18.57 16.66
CA THR A 219 9.47 -17.28 17.18
C THR A 219 10.83 -16.86 16.56
N ASP A 220 11.66 -17.81 16.22
CA ASP A 220 12.99 -17.64 15.63
C ASP A 220 13.01 -17.65 14.09
N SER A 221 11.88 -17.92 13.44
CA SER A 221 11.78 -17.86 11.97
C SER A 221 12.14 -16.48 11.43
N PRO A 222 12.85 -16.41 10.29
CA PRO A 222 13.17 -15.14 9.65
C PRO A 222 11.91 -14.40 9.18
N LEU A 223 11.90 -13.05 9.27
CA LEU A 223 10.78 -12.22 8.84
C LEU A 223 10.52 -12.35 7.32
N GLY A 224 11.57 -12.60 6.52
CA GLY A 224 11.44 -12.87 5.09
C GLY A 224 10.58 -14.10 4.80
N GLN A 225 10.76 -15.19 5.56
CA GLN A 225 9.91 -16.38 5.47
C GLN A 225 8.44 -16.06 5.75
N ALA A 226 8.18 -15.23 6.76
CA ALA A 226 6.81 -14.80 7.08
C ALA A 226 6.19 -14.00 5.92
N ALA A 227 6.94 -13.06 5.34
CA ALA A 227 6.48 -12.25 4.22
C ALA A 227 6.15 -13.14 2.99
N GLU A 228 7.02 -14.08 2.68
CA GLU A 228 6.85 -15.05 1.58
C GLU A 228 5.62 -15.94 1.79
N MET A 229 5.44 -16.50 2.99
CA MET A 229 4.27 -17.32 3.32
C MET A 229 2.98 -16.53 3.20
N MET A 230 2.93 -15.29 3.73
CA MET A 230 1.77 -14.42 3.61
C MET A 230 1.46 -14.06 2.16
N ALA A 231 2.50 -13.83 1.33
CA ALA A 231 2.35 -13.50 -0.08
C ALA A 231 1.86 -14.68 -0.93
N LYS A 232 2.49 -15.86 -0.76
CA LYS A 232 2.18 -17.06 -1.56
C LYS A 232 0.85 -17.73 -1.18
N GLN A 233 0.53 -17.79 0.12
CA GLN A 233 -0.66 -18.48 0.61
C GLN A 233 -1.87 -17.56 0.83
N ASP A 234 -1.75 -16.28 0.48
CA ASP A 234 -2.78 -15.25 0.70
C ASP A 234 -3.28 -15.13 2.15
N VAL A 235 -2.44 -15.49 3.13
CA VAL A 235 -2.79 -15.37 4.54
C VAL A 235 -2.45 -13.97 5.07
N LYS A 236 -3.31 -13.44 5.92
CA LYS A 236 -3.17 -12.06 6.47
C LYS A 236 -2.51 -12.04 7.82
N ARG A 237 -2.50 -13.17 8.50
CA ARG A 237 -1.97 -13.34 9.87
C ARG A 237 -1.44 -14.75 10.03
N LEU A 238 -0.39 -14.86 10.85
CA LEU A 238 0.26 -16.13 11.16
C LEU A 238 0.38 -16.23 12.69
N PRO A 239 -0.23 -17.24 13.33
CA PRO A 239 0.10 -17.59 14.71
C PRO A 239 1.58 -17.94 14.81
N VAL A 240 2.25 -17.42 15.84
CA VAL A 240 3.67 -17.66 16.11
C VAL A 240 3.79 -18.56 17.32
N VAL A 241 4.57 -19.63 17.18
CA VAL A 241 4.77 -20.63 18.24
C VAL A 241 6.18 -20.61 18.80
N ASN A 242 6.32 -20.98 20.07
CA ASN A 242 7.61 -21.19 20.72
C ASN A 242 8.25 -22.53 20.34
N GLY A 243 9.37 -22.90 21.01
CA GLY A 243 10.07 -24.16 20.79
C GLY A 243 9.23 -25.42 21.08
N ASP A 244 8.26 -25.33 21.97
CA ASP A 244 7.37 -26.41 22.38
C ASP A 244 6.11 -26.52 21.51
N GLY A 245 5.97 -25.63 20.51
CA GLY A 245 4.80 -25.55 19.65
C GLY A 245 3.60 -24.83 20.28
N LEU A 246 3.79 -24.17 21.42
CA LEU A 246 2.74 -23.40 22.08
C LEU A 246 2.63 -22.01 21.47
N LEU A 247 1.41 -21.45 21.46
CA LEU A 247 1.15 -20.12 20.93
C LEU A 247 1.92 -19.06 21.75
N ALA A 248 2.79 -18.32 21.07
CA ALA A 248 3.60 -17.25 21.66
C ALA A 248 3.12 -15.85 21.23
N GLY A 249 2.63 -15.72 20.01
CA GLY A 249 2.23 -14.43 19.47
C GLY A 249 1.45 -14.53 18.16
N MET A 250 1.17 -13.37 17.59
CA MET A 250 0.52 -13.21 16.28
C MET A 250 1.30 -12.22 15.41
N LEU A 251 1.61 -12.61 14.18
CA LEU A 251 2.22 -11.72 13.19
C LEU A 251 1.21 -11.38 12.10
N SER A 252 1.07 -10.10 11.75
CA SER A 252 0.17 -9.64 10.70
C SER A 252 0.94 -9.00 9.53
N ARG A 253 0.28 -8.84 8.36
CA ARG A 253 0.83 -8.08 7.24
C ARG A 253 1.22 -6.64 7.61
N VAL A 254 0.50 -6.04 8.57
CA VAL A 254 0.80 -4.67 9.02
C VAL A 254 2.13 -4.64 9.75
N ASP A 255 2.44 -5.66 10.54
CA ASP A 255 3.71 -5.76 11.26
C ASP A 255 4.87 -5.93 10.28
N VAL A 256 4.70 -6.79 9.26
CA VAL A 256 5.71 -6.97 8.20
C VAL A 256 5.93 -5.69 7.39
N LEU A 257 4.85 -5.01 6.97
CA LEU A 257 4.95 -3.73 6.27
C LEU A 257 5.51 -2.61 7.17
N GLY A 258 5.23 -2.66 8.47
CA GLY A 258 5.82 -1.76 9.46
C GLY A 258 7.33 -1.92 9.56
N ALA A 259 7.84 -3.14 9.40
CA ALA A 259 9.27 -3.43 9.48
C ALA A 259 10.10 -2.79 8.34
N VAL A 260 9.51 -2.54 7.16
CA VAL A 260 10.17 -1.84 6.04
C VAL A 260 10.05 -0.31 6.14
N THR A 261 9.28 0.19 7.12
CA THR A 261 9.13 1.62 7.36
C THR A 261 10.25 2.07 8.29
N PRO A 262 11.09 3.07 7.96
CA PRO A 262 12.17 3.50 8.84
C PRO A 262 11.58 3.98 10.17
N ALA A 263 11.84 3.25 11.24
CA ALA A 263 11.73 3.82 12.58
C ALA A 263 12.75 4.97 12.66
N ALA A 264 12.41 6.07 13.33
CA ALA A 264 13.21 7.30 13.37
C ALA A 264 14.66 7.13 13.91
N LYS A 265 15.13 5.92 14.13
CA LYS A 265 16.42 5.56 14.74
C LYS A 265 17.19 4.39 14.08
N ALA A 266 16.83 3.88 12.92
CA ALA A 266 17.55 2.76 12.32
C ALA A 266 18.55 3.23 11.25
N GLN A 267 19.82 2.95 11.54
CA GLN A 267 21.00 3.19 10.74
C GLN A 267 21.08 2.32 9.48
N ARG A 268 21.60 2.96 8.41
CA ARG A 268 22.47 2.38 7.36
C ARG A 268 22.11 0.98 6.87
N ALA A 269 21.20 0.89 5.93
CA ALA A 269 21.16 -0.23 5.00
C ALA A 269 21.14 0.32 3.56
N ARG A 270 22.02 -0.26 2.73
CA ARG A 270 22.18 0.04 1.30
C ARG A 270 20.89 -0.31 0.57
N PRO A 271 20.36 0.53 -0.34
CA PRO A 271 19.16 0.19 -1.11
C PRO A 271 19.43 -1.05 -1.97
N PRO A 272 18.46 -1.95 -2.15
CA PRO A 272 18.59 -3.07 -3.07
C PRO A 272 18.79 -2.54 -4.49
N GLN A 273 19.74 -3.12 -5.20
CA GLN A 273 19.97 -2.87 -6.63
C GLN A 273 18.81 -3.50 -7.42
N GLY A 274 17.98 -2.68 -8.05
CA GLY A 274 16.87 -3.09 -8.90
C GLY A 274 15.94 -1.93 -9.20
N ALA A 275 15.26 -1.93 -10.34
CA ALA A 275 14.25 -0.94 -10.68
C ALA A 275 13.19 -0.91 -9.57
N GLN A 276 13.01 0.22 -8.91
CA GLN A 276 11.98 0.36 -7.88
C GLN A 276 10.60 0.15 -8.50
N ARG A 277 9.89 -0.90 -8.08
CA ARG A 277 8.50 -1.11 -8.48
C ARG A 277 7.66 0.09 -8.07
N THR A 278 6.82 0.54 -9.00
CA THR A 278 5.85 1.60 -8.76
C THR A 278 4.49 1.01 -8.36
N VAL A 279 3.60 1.85 -7.88
CA VAL A 279 2.21 1.46 -7.61
C VAL A 279 1.53 0.94 -8.87
N GLY A 280 1.84 1.52 -10.04
CA GLY A 280 1.32 1.08 -11.33
C GLY A 280 1.67 -0.37 -11.68
N ASP A 281 2.86 -0.84 -11.26
CA ASP A 281 3.32 -2.21 -11.52
C ASP A 281 2.60 -3.28 -10.68
N VAL A 282 1.93 -2.88 -9.60
CA VAL A 282 1.34 -3.80 -8.61
C VAL A 282 -0.14 -3.57 -8.34
N MET A 283 -0.73 -2.51 -8.90
CA MET A 283 -2.14 -2.19 -8.71
C MET A 283 -3.07 -3.17 -9.44
N ALA A 284 -4.27 -3.33 -8.90
CA ALA A 284 -5.39 -3.94 -9.62
C ALA A 284 -6.04 -2.88 -10.51
N ALA A 285 -6.04 -3.09 -11.84
CA ALA A 285 -6.60 -2.15 -12.81
C ALA A 285 -8.13 -2.12 -12.83
N ARG A 286 -8.80 -3.17 -12.33
CA ARG A 286 -10.28 -3.23 -12.26
C ARG A 286 -10.73 -2.69 -10.91
N VAL A 287 -11.34 -1.50 -10.93
CA VAL A 287 -11.86 -0.83 -9.74
C VAL A 287 -13.37 -0.77 -9.83
N PRO A 288 -14.13 -1.32 -8.84
CA PRO A 288 -15.56 -1.12 -8.80
C PRO A 288 -15.86 0.35 -8.54
N ALA A 289 -16.53 0.98 -9.48
CA ALA A 289 -16.88 2.39 -9.42
C ALA A 289 -18.33 2.61 -9.89
N VAL A 290 -18.93 3.68 -9.39
CA VAL A 290 -20.26 4.17 -9.77
C VAL A 290 -20.21 5.69 -9.94
N ALA A 291 -21.17 6.25 -10.69
CA ALA A 291 -21.37 7.68 -10.77
C ALA A 291 -21.98 8.22 -9.44
N ALA A 292 -21.84 9.53 -9.21
CA ALA A 292 -22.34 10.17 -7.98
C ALA A 292 -23.87 10.11 -7.83
N ASP A 293 -24.58 9.97 -8.92
CA ASP A 293 -26.04 9.88 -9.02
C ASP A 293 -26.58 8.43 -9.13
N ALA A 294 -25.68 7.42 -9.05
CA ALA A 294 -26.10 6.02 -8.99
C ALA A 294 -26.99 5.75 -7.77
N ASP A 295 -28.00 4.92 -7.94
CA ASP A 295 -28.94 4.54 -6.87
C ASP A 295 -28.36 3.41 -5.97
N LEU A 296 -29.01 3.14 -4.85
CA LEU A 296 -28.60 2.10 -3.92
C LEU A 296 -28.55 0.71 -4.56
N PRO A 297 -29.52 0.25 -5.38
CA PRO A 297 -29.44 -1.01 -6.11
C PRO A 297 -28.17 -1.13 -6.96
N GLU A 298 -27.80 -0.13 -7.76
CA GLU A 298 -26.61 -0.13 -8.60
C GLU A 298 -25.34 -0.19 -7.76
N VAL A 299 -25.26 0.59 -6.68
CA VAL A 299 -24.13 0.56 -5.74
C VAL A 299 -23.93 -0.85 -5.15
N VAL A 300 -25.02 -1.49 -4.70
CA VAL A 300 -24.97 -2.84 -4.11
C VAL A 300 -24.59 -3.88 -5.16
N GLU A 301 -25.17 -3.83 -6.34
CA GLU A 301 -24.84 -4.74 -7.45
C GLU A 301 -23.36 -4.64 -7.82
N ARG A 302 -22.84 -3.44 -7.98
CA ARG A 302 -21.43 -3.20 -8.29
C ARG A 302 -20.51 -3.71 -7.19
N MET A 303 -20.89 -3.50 -5.92
CA MET A 303 -20.13 -3.96 -4.76
C MET A 303 -20.09 -5.49 -4.67
N VAL A 304 -21.25 -6.14 -4.79
CA VAL A 304 -21.39 -7.60 -4.69
C VAL A 304 -20.75 -8.30 -5.89
N GLY A 305 -20.99 -7.78 -7.10
CA GLY A 305 -20.47 -8.36 -8.35
C GLY A 305 -18.94 -8.30 -8.44
N SER A 306 -18.30 -7.25 -7.90
CA SER A 306 -16.85 -7.10 -7.92
C SER A 306 -16.12 -7.94 -6.87
N GLY A 307 -16.78 -8.37 -5.80
CA GLY A 307 -16.18 -9.01 -4.64
C GLY A 307 -15.36 -8.08 -3.73
N PHE A 308 -15.22 -6.79 -4.08
CA PHE A 308 -14.41 -5.83 -3.32
C PHE A 308 -15.07 -5.29 -2.04
N LYS A 309 -16.37 -5.51 -1.85
CA LYS A 309 -17.18 -5.01 -0.72
C LYS A 309 -17.05 -3.49 -0.49
N ARG A 310 -16.77 -2.75 -1.56
CA ARG A 310 -16.67 -1.28 -1.61
C ARG A 310 -16.71 -0.80 -3.06
N VAL A 311 -17.13 0.44 -3.24
CA VAL A 311 -17.26 1.07 -4.54
C VAL A 311 -16.68 2.47 -4.45
N ILE A 312 -15.97 2.92 -5.47
CA ILE A 312 -15.50 4.31 -5.59
C ILE A 312 -16.59 5.12 -6.27
N VAL A 313 -16.89 6.28 -5.72
CA VAL A 313 -17.83 7.23 -6.34
C VAL A 313 -17.00 8.21 -7.17
N LEU A 314 -17.38 8.35 -8.45
CA LEU A 314 -16.67 9.19 -9.41
C LEU A 314 -17.51 10.40 -9.81
N ASP A 315 -16.81 11.49 -10.15
CA ASP A 315 -17.40 12.62 -10.89
C ASP A 315 -17.54 12.29 -12.39
N ALA A 316 -18.13 13.21 -13.15
CA ALA A 316 -18.29 13.08 -14.59
C ALA A 316 -16.95 13.03 -15.37
N ALA A 317 -15.85 13.46 -14.75
CA ALA A 317 -14.50 13.41 -15.33
C ALA A 317 -13.75 12.11 -14.94
N GLY A 318 -14.36 11.20 -14.17
CA GLY A 318 -13.75 9.96 -13.70
C GLY A 318 -12.83 10.14 -12.49
N ARG A 319 -12.90 11.26 -11.78
CA ARG A 319 -12.11 11.53 -10.58
C ARG A 319 -12.83 11.04 -9.34
N PRO A 320 -12.12 10.55 -8.31
CA PRO A 320 -12.75 9.99 -7.12
C PRO A 320 -13.29 11.11 -6.21
N LEU A 321 -14.59 11.08 -5.94
CA LEU A 321 -15.27 11.94 -4.98
C LEU A 321 -15.28 11.34 -3.57
N GLY A 322 -15.49 10.04 -3.48
CA GLY A 322 -15.62 9.34 -2.22
C GLY A 322 -15.56 7.82 -2.37
N LEU A 323 -15.74 7.14 -1.26
CA LEU A 323 -15.77 5.69 -1.16
C LEU A 323 -17.01 5.25 -0.40
N ILE A 324 -17.71 4.23 -0.92
CA ILE A 324 -18.80 3.56 -0.22
C ILE A 324 -18.31 2.19 0.23
N THR A 325 -18.45 1.89 1.51
CA THR A 325 -18.24 0.56 2.07
C THR A 325 -19.57 -0.04 2.50
N ASP A 326 -19.59 -1.35 2.78
CA ASP A 326 -20.74 -2.02 3.40
C ASP A 326 -21.19 -1.31 4.70
N GLY A 327 -20.24 -0.81 5.51
CA GLY A 327 -20.52 -0.01 6.70
C GLY A 327 -21.21 1.32 6.39
N ASP A 328 -20.73 2.05 5.37
CA ASP A 328 -21.35 3.32 4.96
C ASP A 328 -22.81 3.11 4.53
N LEU A 329 -23.09 2.03 3.78
CA LEU A 329 -24.45 1.69 3.37
C LEU A 329 -25.37 1.48 4.58
N VAL A 330 -24.96 0.63 5.53
CA VAL A 330 -25.77 0.34 6.72
C VAL A 330 -25.97 1.57 7.60
N ALA A 331 -24.93 2.41 7.73
CA ALA A 331 -25.04 3.61 8.55
C ALA A 331 -25.97 4.69 7.99
N ARG A 332 -26.04 4.81 6.64
CA ARG A 332 -26.67 5.95 5.98
C ARG A 332 -28.01 5.65 5.31
N VAL A 333 -28.32 4.37 5.04
CA VAL A 333 -29.67 4.01 4.57
C VAL A 333 -30.68 4.12 5.72
N ARG A 334 -31.95 4.32 5.36
CA ARG A 334 -33.05 4.40 6.32
C ARG A 334 -33.16 3.09 7.12
N PRO A 335 -33.49 3.15 8.42
CA PRO A 335 -33.55 1.96 9.29
C PRO A 335 -34.41 0.83 8.74
N GLU A 336 -35.59 1.16 8.15
CA GLU A 336 -36.50 0.21 7.55
C GLU A 336 -35.95 -0.52 6.32
N THR A 337 -34.99 0.09 5.63
CA THR A 337 -34.33 -0.46 4.43
C THR A 337 -33.22 -1.44 4.77
N ARG A 338 -32.63 -1.34 5.97
CA ARG A 338 -31.46 -2.12 6.40
C ARG A 338 -31.60 -3.63 6.30
N PRO A 339 -32.71 -4.28 6.71
CA PRO A 339 -32.84 -5.73 6.59
C PRO A 339 -32.75 -6.23 5.14
N GLY A 340 -33.40 -5.55 4.20
CA GLY A 340 -33.33 -5.88 2.78
C GLY A 340 -31.91 -5.65 2.21
N LEU A 341 -31.28 -4.53 2.57
CA LEU A 341 -29.90 -4.22 2.21
C LEU A 341 -28.93 -5.32 2.68
N LEU A 342 -29.06 -5.76 3.93
CA LEU A 342 -28.19 -6.78 4.51
C LEU A 342 -28.31 -8.12 3.78
N ASN A 343 -29.52 -8.52 3.42
CA ASN A 343 -29.77 -9.70 2.60
C ASN A 343 -29.13 -9.57 1.21
N ALA A 344 -29.23 -8.41 0.57
CA ALA A 344 -28.60 -8.15 -0.73
C ALA A 344 -27.07 -8.21 -0.66
N LEU A 345 -26.46 -7.60 0.34
CA LEU A 345 -25.02 -7.66 0.58
C LEU A 345 -24.51 -9.10 0.85
N ALA A 346 -25.37 -9.95 1.43
CA ALA A 346 -25.12 -11.38 1.62
C ALA A 346 -25.44 -12.23 0.38
N ARG A 347 -25.77 -11.64 -0.76
CA ARG A 347 -26.22 -12.33 -1.99
C ARG A 347 -27.49 -13.16 -1.81
N ARG A 348 -28.35 -12.79 -0.87
CA ARG A 348 -29.59 -13.50 -0.54
C ARG A 348 -30.85 -12.77 -1.01
N GLY A 349 -30.72 -11.82 -1.95
CA GLY A 349 -31.86 -11.06 -2.49
C GLY A 349 -31.43 -9.81 -3.25
N ARG A 350 -32.43 -9.10 -3.77
CA ARG A 350 -32.24 -7.84 -4.46
C ARG A 350 -32.09 -6.68 -3.45
N ALA A 351 -31.27 -5.70 -3.80
CA ALA A 351 -31.13 -4.50 -2.98
C ALA A 351 -32.48 -3.72 -2.96
N PRO A 352 -32.88 -3.20 -1.80
CA PRO A 352 -34.09 -2.40 -1.67
C PRO A 352 -33.89 -1.02 -2.30
N GLU A 353 -34.95 -0.38 -2.74
CA GLU A 353 -34.93 1.02 -3.10
C GLU A 353 -34.99 1.88 -1.83
N ASP A 354 -34.09 2.85 -1.71
CA ASP A 354 -34.03 3.76 -0.55
C ASP A 354 -34.24 5.23 -0.95
N GLY A 355 -34.01 5.55 -2.23
CA GLY A 355 -34.00 6.91 -2.76
C GLY A 355 -32.72 7.66 -2.51
N ALA A 356 -31.76 7.08 -1.74
CA ALA A 356 -30.43 7.65 -1.54
C ALA A 356 -29.54 7.40 -2.76
N LEU A 357 -28.75 8.38 -3.13
CA LEU A 357 -27.80 8.32 -4.23
C LEU A 357 -26.39 8.04 -3.69
N ALA A 358 -25.49 7.58 -4.55
CA ALA A 358 -24.12 7.25 -4.19
C ALA A 358 -23.39 8.40 -3.49
N ARG A 359 -23.62 9.66 -3.90
CA ARG A 359 -23.06 10.85 -3.24
C ARG A 359 -23.53 11.04 -1.80
N ASP A 360 -24.72 10.57 -1.45
CA ASP A 360 -25.30 10.68 -0.11
C ASP A 360 -24.78 9.55 0.80
N LEU A 361 -24.44 8.41 0.18
CA LEU A 361 -23.97 7.20 0.85
C LEU A 361 -22.46 7.14 1.01
N MET A 362 -21.69 7.96 0.27
CA MET A 362 -20.23 7.91 0.30
C MET A 362 -19.61 8.60 1.52
N SER A 363 -18.48 8.09 1.97
CA SER A 363 -17.54 8.83 2.80
C SER A 363 -16.65 9.67 1.90
N PRO A 364 -16.61 11.02 2.04
CA PRO A 364 -15.81 11.88 1.21
C PRO A 364 -14.31 11.72 1.52
N GLY A 365 -13.47 12.11 0.57
CA GLY A 365 -12.01 12.12 0.74
C GLY A 365 -11.39 10.74 0.59
N VAL A 366 -11.00 10.41 -0.63
CA VAL A 366 -10.27 9.19 -0.97
C VAL A 366 -8.78 9.49 -0.96
N LEU A 367 -7.98 8.64 -0.33
CA LEU A 367 -6.53 8.76 -0.40
C LEU A 367 -6.06 8.25 -1.77
N THR A 368 -5.64 9.20 -2.60
CA THR A 368 -5.14 8.92 -3.96
C THR A 368 -3.62 8.96 -4.03
N VAL A 369 -3.08 8.18 -4.95
CA VAL A 369 -1.65 8.16 -5.27
C VAL A 369 -1.46 8.05 -6.79
N PRO A 370 -0.43 8.67 -7.38
CA PRO A 370 -0.13 8.49 -8.80
C PRO A 370 0.45 7.09 -9.07
N ALA A 371 0.23 6.56 -10.29
CA ALA A 371 0.75 5.26 -10.69
C ALA A 371 2.28 5.15 -10.60
N GLY A 372 2.99 6.25 -10.87
CA GLY A 372 4.45 6.32 -10.77
C GLY A 372 5.01 6.39 -9.35
N LEU A 373 4.16 6.43 -8.31
CA LEU A 373 4.63 6.46 -6.93
C LEU A 373 5.38 5.16 -6.59
N PRO A 374 6.59 5.23 -6.02
CA PRO A 374 7.29 4.06 -5.54
C PRO A 374 6.48 3.28 -4.51
N VAL A 375 6.48 1.93 -4.60
CA VAL A 375 5.76 1.05 -3.65
C VAL A 375 6.06 1.40 -2.21
N GLY A 376 7.29 1.78 -1.93
CA GLY A 376 7.72 2.19 -0.61
C GLY A 376 7.00 3.40 -0.03
N GLU A 377 6.84 4.41 -0.82
CA GLU A 377 6.11 5.60 -0.43
C GLU A 377 4.62 5.27 -0.26
N ALA A 378 4.08 4.41 -1.13
CA ALA A 378 2.70 3.94 -1.01
C ALA A 378 2.45 3.20 0.31
N ILE A 379 3.40 2.36 0.77
CA ILE A 379 3.32 1.70 2.08
C ILE A 379 3.27 2.74 3.20
N GLN A 380 4.14 3.75 3.17
CA GLN A 380 4.16 4.80 4.18
C GLN A 380 2.84 5.60 4.19
N HIS A 381 2.33 5.97 3.00
CA HIS A 381 1.03 6.63 2.88
C HIS A 381 -0.10 5.79 3.48
N ALA A 382 -0.12 4.48 3.17
CA ALA A 382 -1.12 3.55 3.70
C ALA A 382 -1.04 3.42 5.23
N LEU A 383 0.16 3.33 5.80
CA LEU A 383 0.37 3.20 7.25
C LEU A 383 0.12 4.50 8.00
N ALA A 384 0.68 5.63 7.53
CA ALA A 384 0.51 6.94 8.16
C ALA A 384 -0.96 7.38 8.24
N ASN A 385 -1.73 7.08 7.18
CA ASN A 385 -3.15 7.41 7.11
C ASN A 385 -4.06 6.26 7.59
N ARG A 386 -3.49 5.18 8.16
CA ARG A 386 -4.21 3.98 8.61
C ARG A 386 -5.16 3.39 7.54
N ARG A 387 -4.83 3.57 6.25
CA ARG A 387 -5.63 3.08 5.13
C ARG A 387 -5.19 1.67 4.74
N LYS A 388 -6.16 0.83 4.40
CA LYS A 388 -5.92 -0.54 3.90
C LYS A 388 -5.69 -0.57 2.41
N ARG A 389 -6.14 0.46 1.69
CA ARG A 389 -6.08 0.59 0.23
C ARG A 389 -5.85 2.04 -0.14
N LEU A 390 -5.20 2.22 -1.29
CA LEU A 390 -4.97 3.50 -1.94
C LEU A 390 -5.60 3.43 -3.33
N VAL A 391 -6.24 4.51 -3.75
CA VAL A 391 -6.79 4.65 -5.10
C VAL A 391 -5.71 5.23 -6.00
N VAL A 392 -5.49 4.58 -7.12
CA VAL A 392 -4.45 4.99 -8.08
C VAL A 392 -5.07 5.85 -9.16
N VAL A 393 -4.45 7.00 -9.41
CA VAL A 393 -4.93 7.97 -10.39
C VAL A 393 -3.89 8.25 -11.46
N ASP A 394 -4.36 8.66 -12.64
CA ASP A 394 -3.52 9.16 -13.75
C ASP A 394 -3.12 10.63 -13.54
N GLY A 395 -2.42 11.22 -14.55
CA GLY A 395 -2.00 12.63 -14.52
C GLY A 395 -3.15 13.63 -14.53
N GLU A 396 -4.36 13.21 -14.90
CA GLU A 396 -5.58 14.05 -14.92
C GLU A 396 -6.43 13.84 -13.65
N GLY A 397 -5.98 12.97 -12.73
CA GLY A 397 -6.66 12.64 -11.49
C GLY A 397 -7.79 11.60 -11.64
N ARG A 398 -7.89 10.93 -12.80
CA ARG A 398 -8.90 9.88 -13.04
C ARG A 398 -8.45 8.57 -12.42
N VAL A 399 -9.40 7.80 -11.91
CA VAL A 399 -9.11 6.50 -11.28
C VAL A 399 -8.71 5.48 -12.32
N ILE A 400 -7.51 4.92 -12.18
CA ILE A 400 -6.97 3.87 -13.06
C ILE A 400 -6.71 2.55 -12.35
N GLY A 401 -6.72 2.54 -11.02
CA GLY A 401 -6.47 1.32 -10.26
C GLY A 401 -6.69 1.48 -8.77
N ILE A 402 -6.45 0.38 -8.07
CA ILE A 402 -6.45 0.32 -6.61
C ILE A 402 -5.30 -0.60 -6.17
N VAL A 403 -4.63 -0.24 -5.08
CA VAL A 403 -3.59 -1.05 -4.47
C VAL A 403 -3.93 -1.32 -3.01
N ASP A 404 -3.82 -2.55 -2.58
CA ASP A 404 -4.04 -2.92 -1.18
C ASP A 404 -2.75 -3.39 -0.49
N ARG A 405 -2.83 -3.68 0.81
CA ARG A 405 -1.67 -4.14 1.59
C ARG A 405 -1.12 -5.47 1.13
N GLN A 406 -1.91 -6.31 0.45
CA GLN A 406 -1.47 -7.56 -0.13
C GLN A 406 -0.57 -7.31 -1.34
N ASP A 407 -0.99 -6.40 -2.21
CA ASP A 407 -0.23 -6.02 -3.41
C ASP A 407 1.12 -5.41 -3.01
N LEU A 408 1.07 -4.50 -2.01
CA LEU A 408 2.27 -3.89 -1.45
C LEU A 408 3.20 -4.92 -0.79
N LEU A 409 2.65 -5.90 -0.06
CA LEU A 409 3.44 -6.96 0.58
C LEU A 409 4.11 -7.86 -0.46
N ARG A 410 3.37 -8.27 -1.52
CA ARG A 410 3.95 -9.06 -2.61
C ARG A 410 5.11 -8.35 -3.28
N ALA A 411 5.00 -7.02 -3.46
CA ALA A 411 6.07 -6.22 -4.07
C ALA A 411 7.34 -6.13 -3.22
N VAL A 412 7.24 -6.31 -1.92
CA VAL A 412 8.37 -6.24 -0.97
C VAL A 412 8.97 -7.62 -0.70
N ALA A 413 8.17 -8.69 -0.82
CA ALA A 413 8.59 -10.07 -0.53
C ALA A 413 9.31 -10.74 -1.72
N THR A 414 9.25 -10.15 -2.92
CA THR A 414 9.92 -10.60 -4.15
C THR A 414 11.10 -9.71 -4.50
#